data_c513c0c9c3314f547bf2279aed3b9f82
#
_entry.id   c513c0c9c3314f547bf2279aed3b9f82
#
_cell.length_a   1.000
_cell.length_b   1.000
_cell.length_c   1.000
_cell.angle_alpha   90.00
_cell.angle_beta   90.00
_cell.angle_gamma   90.00
#
_symmetry.space_group_name_H-M   'P 1'
#
loop_
_entity.id
_entity.type
_entity.pdbx_description
1 polymer ?
#
loop_
_entity_poly.entity_id
_entity_poly.type
_entity_poly.pdbx_seq_one_letter_code
_entity_poly.pdbx_strand_id
1 'polypeptide(L)'
;LPGVSATNENSSGLYVRGGQPQENLVLLDGIKVYNVDHFFGFFSAFNANAIKSVDLYKGAFPSKYGGRLSSVIDLTGKVGSFNEVKGGLNVNLLSASASIEIPFLDKFSFFATGRRSFTDILQTSFFEKIYDQFDPDDDIENLDPWVPNFNFFDLNAKLSYKPTRDDLITFSFYSGEDNLVETSDTRRFQYPNFGDI
;
A
#
# COMPACT_ATOMS: atom_id res chain seq x y z
N LEU A 1 13.36 12.99 -5.78
CA LEU A 1 12.94 14.40 -5.68
C LEU A 1 13.85 15.13 -4.70
N PRO A 2 14.28 16.41 -4.95
CA PRO A 2 15.10 17.15 -4.01
C PRO A 2 14.44 17.28 -2.64
N GLY A 3 15.17 16.93 -1.55
CA GLY A 3 14.66 16.95 -0.19
C GLY A 3 13.69 15.84 0.17
N VAL A 4 13.62 14.78 -0.64
CA VAL A 4 12.90 13.55 -0.34
C VAL A 4 13.91 12.41 -0.44
N SER A 5 14.06 11.66 0.64
CA SER A 5 14.81 10.40 0.67
C SER A 5 13.87 9.27 1.06
N ALA A 6 14.08 8.11 0.46
CA ALA A 6 13.53 6.88 1.00
C ALA A 6 14.26 6.58 2.31
N THR A 7 13.62 5.86 3.19
CA THR A 7 14.30 5.21 4.32
C THR A 7 15.40 4.28 3.81
N ASN A 8 16.22 3.81 4.72
CA ASN A 8 17.17 2.73 4.48
C ASN A 8 16.48 1.58 3.72
N GLU A 9 17.26 0.71 3.12
CA GLU A 9 16.83 -0.40 2.27
C GLU A 9 15.70 -1.27 2.88
N ASN A 10 15.38 -1.10 4.17
CA ASN A 10 14.44 -1.92 4.94
C ASN A 10 13.13 -1.23 5.32
N SER A 11 12.75 -0.08 4.80
CA SER A 11 11.53 0.62 5.19
C SER A 11 11.03 1.54 4.08
N SER A 12 9.74 1.48 3.76
CA SER A 12 9.06 2.30 2.74
C SER A 12 8.78 3.73 3.16
N GLY A 13 9.12 4.11 4.39
CA GLY A 13 8.86 5.46 4.88
C GLY A 13 9.56 6.53 4.05
N LEU A 14 8.89 7.65 3.80
CA LEU A 14 9.48 8.82 3.15
C LEU A 14 9.96 9.82 4.20
N TYR A 15 11.25 10.15 4.15
CA TYR A 15 11.81 11.29 4.87
C TYR A 15 11.73 12.53 4.00
N VAL A 16 11.00 13.51 4.44
CA VAL A 16 10.83 14.75 3.69
C VAL A 16 11.47 15.88 4.49
N ARG A 17 12.53 16.51 3.92
CA ARG A 17 13.29 17.61 4.54
C ARG A 17 13.75 17.32 5.98
N GLY A 18 14.16 16.07 6.24
CA GLY A 18 14.62 15.64 7.56
C GLY A 18 13.51 15.28 8.56
N GLY A 19 12.23 15.40 8.17
CA GLY A 19 11.11 14.93 8.99
C GLY A 19 10.98 13.42 8.93
N GLN A 20 10.46 12.84 10.01
CA GLN A 20 10.24 11.40 10.15
C GLN A 20 9.05 10.92 9.30
N PRO A 21 9.00 9.64 8.87
CA PRO A 21 7.88 9.09 8.10
C PRO A 21 6.51 9.30 8.76
N GLN A 22 6.43 9.18 10.09
CA GLN A 22 5.21 9.35 10.87
C GLN A 22 4.72 10.81 10.91
N GLU A 23 5.58 11.77 10.53
CA GLU A 23 5.25 13.19 10.48
C GLU A 23 4.62 13.59 9.12
N ASN A 24 4.57 12.68 8.16
CA ASN A 24 3.91 12.89 6.88
C ASN A 24 2.40 12.63 7.00
N LEU A 25 1.60 13.47 6.37
CA LEU A 25 0.18 13.25 6.18
C LEU A 25 -0.04 12.58 4.83
N VAL A 26 -0.54 11.36 4.84
CA VAL A 26 -0.89 10.65 3.61
C VAL A 26 -2.40 10.56 3.49
N LEU A 27 -2.93 11.04 2.38
CA LEU A 27 -4.35 11.07 2.08
C LEU A 27 -4.64 10.31 0.79
N LEU A 28 -5.74 9.57 0.77
CA LEU A 28 -6.33 9.01 -0.45
C LEU A 28 -7.75 9.54 -0.58
N ASP A 29 -7.99 10.36 -1.59
CA ASP A 29 -9.27 11.06 -1.79
C ASP A 29 -9.72 11.86 -0.54
N GLY A 30 -8.78 12.45 0.19
CA GLY A 30 -9.02 13.19 1.43
C GLY A 30 -9.15 12.32 2.69
N ILE A 31 -9.17 11.00 2.55
CA ILE A 31 -9.19 10.07 3.68
C ILE A 31 -7.76 9.82 4.15
N LYS A 32 -7.51 9.97 5.44
CA LYS A 32 -6.19 9.72 6.03
C LYS A 32 -5.89 8.23 6.05
N VAL A 33 -4.76 7.86 5.43
CA VAL A 33 -4.22 6.50 5.43
C VAL A 33 -3.10 6.39 6.45
N TYR A 34 -3.20 5.45 7.37
CA TYR A 34 -2.22 5.24 8.44
C TYR A 34 -1.16 4.22 8.04
N ASN A 35 -1.55 3.14 7.41
CA ASN A 35 -0.63 2.14 6.88
C ASN A 35 -0.45 2.36 5.38
N VAL A 36 0.75 2.77 4.98
CA VAL A 36 1.06 3.19 3.60
C VAL A 36 1.79 2.13 2.81
N ASP A 37 2.03 0.99 3.43
CA ASP A 37 2.78 -0.12 2.83
C ASP A 37 2.27 -1.48 3.30
N HIS A 38 2.67 -2.51 2.56
CA HIS A 38 2.50 -3.91 2.90
C HIS A 38 3.87 -4.55 3.07
N PHE A 39 3.93 -5.60 3.89
CA PHE A 39 5.11 -6.40 4.12
C PHE A 39 6.35 -5.53 4.40
N PHE A 40 6.34 -4.88 5.57
CA PHE A 40 7.48 -4.10 6.08
C PHE A 40 8.07 -3.07 5.10
N GLY A 41 7.27 -2.61 4.14
CA GLY A 41 7.68 -1.59 3.20
C GLY A 41 8.01 -2.08 1.78
N PHE A 42 7.94 -3.36 1.50
CA PHE A 42 8.20 -3.90 0.17
C PHE A 42 7.20 -3.47 -0.89
N PHE A 43 5.94 -3.37 -0.49
CA PHE A 43 4.87 -2.98 -1.40
C PHE A 43 4.16 -1.74 -0.88
N SER A 44 3.91 -0.81 -1.77
CA SER A 44 3.03 0.31 -1.44
C SER A 44 1.60 -0.21 -1.19
N ALA A 45 0.93 0.31 -0.15
CA ALA A 45 -0.50 0.05 0.08
C ALA A 45 -1.38 0.63 -1.04
N PHE A 46 -0.81 1.48 -1.90
CA PHE A 46 -1.55 2.10 -2.99
C PHE A 46 -1.35 1.34 -4.30
N ASN A 47 -2.45 0.81 -4.84
CA ASN A 47 -2.44 0.25 -6.19
C ASN A 47 -2.29 1.39 -7.21
N ALA A 48 -1.18 1.41 -7.94
CA ALA A 48 -0.91 2.45 -8.95
C ALA A 48 -2.02 2.54 -10.02
N ASN A 49 -2.72 1.43 -10.31
CA ASN A 49 -3.84 1.41 -11.24
C ASN A 49 -5.08 2.15 -10.73
N ALA A 50 -5.19 2.36 -9.41
CA ALA A 50 -6.26 3.13 -8.76
C ALA A 50 -5.96 4.62 -8.70
N ILE A 51 -4.71 5.04 -8.83
CA ILE A 51 -4.29 6.43 -8.61
C ILE A 51 -4.29 7.20 -9.93
N LYS A 52 -4.86 8.41 -9.86
CA LYS A 52 -4.88 9.39 -10.96
C LYS A 52 -3.72 10.36 -10.86
N SER A 53 -3.49 10.91 -9.66
CA SER A 53 -2.42 11.89 -9.40
C SER A 53 -1.95 11.82 -7.96
N VAL A 54 -0.73 12.30 -7.74
CA VAL A 54 -0.11 12.43 -6.41
C VAL A 54 0.43 13.85 -6.30
N ASP A 55 -0.06 14.61 -5.32
CA ASP A 55 0.42 15.92 -4.97
C ASP A 55 1.26 15.84 -3.70
N LEU A 56 2.54 16.22 -3.81
CA LEU A 56 3.48 16.23 -2.69
C LEU A 56 3.79 17.66 -2.25
N TYR A 57 3.35 18.01 -1.05
CA TYR A 57 3.67 19.26 -0.38
C TYR A 57 4.80 19.04 0.62
N LYS A 58 6.00 19.52 0.31
CA LYS A 58 7.21 19.34 1.15
C LYS A 58 7.36 20.41 2.25
N GLY A 59 6.39 21.26 2.43
CA GLY A 59 6.31 22.38 3.35
C GLY A 59 5.41 23.47 2.77
N ALA A 60 4.99 24.43 3.59
CA ALA A 60 4.06 25.48 3.20
C ALA A 60 2.77 24.95 2.54
N PHE A 61 2.25 23.86 3.06
CA PHE A 61 0.99 23.28 2.56
C PHE A 61 -0.22 24.14 2.93
N PRO A 62 -1.30 24.12 2.13
CA PRO A 62 -2.52 24.87 2.40
C PRO A 62 -3.12 24.56 3.79
N SER A 63 -3.81 25.55 4.38
CA SER A 63 -4.41 25.46 5.72
C SER A 63 -5.48 24.38 5.88
N LYS A 64 -5.99 23.82 4.79
CA LYS A 64 -6.92 22.67 4.80
C LYS A 64 -6.28 21.39 5.31
N TYR A 65 -4.94 21.30 5.29
CA TYR A 65 -4.20 20.16 5.83
C TYR A 65 -3.69 20.47 7.23
N GLY A 66 -3.81 19.49 8.13
CA GLY A 66 -3.34 19.61 9.51
C GLY A 66 -3.01 18.28 10.17
N GLY A 67 -2.47 18.35 11.39
CA GLY A 67 -2.22 17.16 12.22
C GLY A 67 -0.94 16.39 11.88
N ARG A 68 -0.06 16.96 11.02
CA ARG A 68 1.28 16.45 10.72
C ARG A 68 2.26 17.60 10.51
N LEU A 69 3.56 17.34 10.68
CA LEU A 69 4.58 18.39 10.77
C LEU A 69 5.48 18.49 9.55
N SER A 70 5.73 17.39 8.81
CA SER A 70 6.75 17.35 7.78
C SER A 70 6.19 17.62 6.38
N SER A 71 5.32 16.74 5.88
CA SER A 71 4.80 16.85 4.52
C SER A 71 3.36 16.39 4.40
N VAL A 72 2.75 16.69 3.24
CA VAL A 72 1.45 16.15 2.84
C VAL A 72 1.61 15.44 1.50
N ILE A 73 1.16 14.20 1.45
CA ILE A 73 1.07 13.36 0.26
C ILE A 73 -0.42 13.16 0.00
N ASP A 74 -0.95 13.85 -1.00
CA ASP A 74 -2.38 13.79 -1.34
C ASP A 74 -2.55 13.00 -2.63
N LEU A 75 -3.10 11.77 -2.51
CA LEU A 75 -3.37 10.88 -3.62
C LEU A 75 -4.83 11.05 -4.05
N THR A 76 -5.02 11.32 -5.32
CA THR A 76 -6.34 11.35 -5.94
C THR A 76 -6.57 10.07 -6.72
N GLY A 77 -7.60 9.33 -6.38
CA GLY A 77 -8.00 8.11 -7.09
C GLY A 77 -8.69 8.40 -8.42
N LYS A 78 -8.63 7.45 -9.34
CA LYS A 78 -9.37 7.49 -10.61
C LYS A 78 -10.88 7.53 -10.37
N VAL A 79 -11.59 8.24 -11.23
CA VAL A 79 -13.06 8.37 -11.15
C VAL A 79 -13.80 7.41 -12.08
N GLY A 80 -13.07 6.71 -12.95
CA GLY A 80 -13.64 5.84 -13.98
C GLY A 80 -14.12 6.59 -15.23
N SER A 81 -14.46 5.82 -16.25
CA SER A 81 -14.96 6.32 -17.53
C SER A 81 -16.46 6.64 -17.41
N PHE A 82 -16.92 7.73 -18.04
CA PHE A 82 -18.33 8.07 -18.18
C PHE A 82 -18.91 7.69 -19.56
N ASN A 83 -18.06 7.22 -20.49
CA ASN A 83 -18.46 7.02 -21.88
C ASN A 83 -18.48 5.54 -22.28
N GLU A 84 -17.56 4.75 -21.77
CA GLU A 84 -17.37 3.36 -22.22
C GLU A 84 -16.89 2.48 -21.07
N VAL A 85 -17.23 1.18 -21.12
CA VAL A 85 -16.71 0.19 -20.20
C VAL A 85 -15.24 -0.06 -20.52
N LYS A 86 -14.39 0.00 -19.50
CA LYS A 86 -12.96 -0.33 -19.58
C LYS A 86 -12.61 -1.39 -18.56
N GLY A 87 -11.69 -2.26 -18.93
CA GLY A 87 -11.12 -3.25 -18.06
C GLY A 87 -9.62 -3.33 -18.23
N GLY A 88 -8.92 -3.70 -17.18
CA GLY A 88 -7.48 -3.87 -17.21
C GLY A 88 -7.02 -5.00 -16.32
N LEU A 89 -6.00 -5.73 -16.78
CA LEU A 89 -5.27 -6.72 -16.00
C LEU A 89 -3.81 -6.33 -15.97
N ASN A 90 -3.20 -6.44 -14.80
CA ASN A 90 -1.76 -6.27 -14.63
C ASN A 90 -1.26 -7.43 -13.80
N VAL A 91 -0.28 -8.16 -14.32
CA VAL A 91 0.34 -9.30 -13.63
C VAL A 91 1.83 -9.09 -13.66
N ASN A 92 2.46 -9.17 -12.50
CA ASN A 92 3.90 -9.17 -12.35
C ASN A 92 4.35 -10.41 -11.54
N LEU A 93 5.63 -10.51 -11.22
CA LEU A 93 6.18 -11.68 -10.52
C LEU A 93 5.65 -11.88 -9.09
N LEU A 94 5.12 -10.83 -8.47
CA LEU A 94 4.77 -10.83 -7.05
C LEU A 94 3.28 -10.59 -6.79
N SER A 95 2.56 -9.99 -7.75
CA SER A 95 1.14 -9.65 -7.58
C SER A 95 0.39 -9.61 -8.91
N ALA A 96 -0.92 -9.76 -8.82
CA ALA A 96 -1.83 -9.47 -9.90
C ALA A 96 -2.86 -8.43 -9.46
N SER A 97 -3.28 -7.58 -10.40
CA SER A 97 -4.36 -6.63 -10.21
C SER A 97 -5.31 -6.62 -11.39
N ALA A 98 -6.58 -6.43 -11.09
CA ALA A 98 -7.62 -6.24 -12.10
C ALA A 98 -8.35 -4.93 -11.82
N SER A 99 -8.80 -4.27 -12.88
CA SER A 99 -9.59 -3.04 -12.77
C SER A 99 -10.76 -3.06 -13.74
N ILE A 100 -11.84 -2.37 -13.37
CA ILE A 100 -13.02 -2.19 -14.20
C ILE A 100 -13.56 -0.77 -14.03
N GLU A 101 -14.02 -0.19 -15.14
CA GLU A 101 -14.70 1.11 -15.20
C GLU A 101 -16.03 0.90 -15.91
N ILE A 102 -17.13 1.27 -15.29
CA ILE A 102 -18.49 1.07 -15.82
C ILE A 102 -19.25 2.38 -15.77
N PRO A 103 -19.55 3.01 -16.93
CA PRO A 103 -20.49 4.11 -17.00
C PRO A 103 -21.93 3.59 -16.91
N PHE A 104 -22.82 4.33 -16.26
CA PHE A 104 -24.25 4.01 -16.25
C PHE A 104 -25.11 5.26 -16.04
N LEU A 105 -26.33 5.21 -16.55
CA LEU A 105 -27.30 6.31 -16.45
C LEU A 105 -26.75 7.67 -16.93
N ASP A 106 -25.89 7.71 -17.93
CA ASP A 106 -25.27 8.87 -18.61
C ASP A 106 -24.50 9.84 -17.68
N LYS A 107 -24.70 9.76 -16.39
CA LYS A 107 -24.13 10.68 -15.38
C LYS A 107 -23.31 9.98 -14.30
N PHE A 108 -23.29 8.66 -14.28
CA PHE A 108 -22.60 7.89 -13.26
C PHE A 108 -21.44 7.10 -13.85
N SER A 109 -20.42 6.93 -13.05
CA SER A 109 -19.30 6.03 -13.33
C SER A 109 -18.96 5.26 -12.07
N PHE A 110 -18.79 3.96 -12.22
CA PHE A 110 -18.24 3.09 -11.20
C PHE A 110 -16.85 2.66 -11.62
N PHE A 111 -15.89 2.81 -10.72
CA PHE A 111 -14.53 2.31 -10.86
C PHE A 111 -14.24 1.35 -9.73
N ALA A 112 -13.66 0.21 -10.04
CA ALA A 112 -13.11 -0.68 -9.02
C ALA A 112 -11.79 -1.28 -9.49
N THR A 113 -10.88 -1.52 -8.55
CA THR A 113 -9.66 -2.28 -8.79
C THR A 113 -9.29 -3.07 -7.54
N GLY A 114 -8.93 -4.35 -7.76
CA GLY A 114 -8.40 -5.24 -6.75
C GLY A 114 -6.98 -5.65 -7.10
N ARG A 115 -6.13 -5.81 -6.10
CA ARG A 115 -4.78 -6.35 -6.21
C ARG A 115 -4.57 -7.39 -5.14
N ARG A 116 -3.91 -8.50 -5.49
CA ARG A 116 -3.47 -9.53 -4.56
C ARG A 116 -2.02 -9.91 -4.87
N SER A 117 -1.21 -10.08 -3.83
CA SER A 117 0.08 -10.77 -3.96
C SER A 117 -0.16 -12.29 -4.00
N PHE A 118 0.75 -13.01 -4.61
CA PHE A 118 0.76 -14.46 -4.63
C PHE A 118 2.09 -15.04 -4.14
N THR A 119 2.75 -14.32 -3.25
CA THR A 119 3.97 -14.75 -2.56
C THR A 119 3.74 -16.01 -1.71
N ASP A 120 2.49 -16.24 -1.29
CA ASP A 120 2.02 -17.44 -0.62
C ASP A 120 1.92 -18.68 -1.54
N ILE A 121 1.79 -18.47 -2.86
CA ILE A 121 1.63 -19.55 -3.85
C ILE A 121 2.96 -19.83 -4.56
N LEU A 122 3.73 -18.77 -4.82
CA LEU A 122 5.00 -18.81 -5.53
C LEU A 122 6.14 -18.49 -4.54
N GLN A 123 6.51 -19.48 -3.72
CA GLN A 123 7.79 -19.44 -3.01
C GLN A 123 8.91 -19.60 -4.05
N THR A 124 9.32 -18.49 -4.64
CA THR A 124 10.40 -18.49 -5.60
C THR A 124 11.72 -18.27 -4.89
N SER A 125 12.81 -18.90 -5.37
CA SER A 125 14.18 -18.64 -4.91
C SER A 125 14.58 -17.17 -4.95
N PHE A 126 13.80 -16.35 -5.67
CA PHE A 126 13.94 -14.90 -5.69
C PHE A 126 13.39 -14.26 -4.41
N PHE A 127 12.28 -14.76 -3.87
CA PHE A 127 11.69 -14.26 -2.65
C PHE A 127 12.54 -14.65 -1.43
N GLU A 128 13.08 -15.87 -1.41
CA GLU A 128 14.05 -16.32 -0.41
C GLU A 128 15.26 -15.39 -0.36
N LYS A 129 15.86 -15.07 -1.49
CA LYS A 129 17.01 -14.14 -1.57
C LYS A 129 16.68 -12.71 -1.14
N ILE A 130 15.45 -12.25 -1.37
CA ILE A 130 15.02 -10.95 -0.87
C ILE A 130 14.90 -10.99 0.65
N TYR A 131 14.32 -12.06 1.19
CA TYR A 131 14.15 -12.24 2.63
C TYR A 131 15.50 -12.31 3.36
N ASP A 132 16.44 -13.10 2.87
CA ASP A 132 17.80 -13.21 3.39
C ASP A 132 18.54 -11.86 3.46
N GLN A 133 18.19 -10.93 2.58
CA GLN A 133 18.76 -9.56 2.59
C GLN A 133 18.20 -8.68 3.70
N PHE A 134 17.04 -9.03 4.25
CA PHE A 134 16.36 -8.25 5.30
C PHE A 134 16.55 -8.79 6.70
N ASP A 135 17.00 -10.04 6.85
CA ASP A 135 17.38 -10.65 8.12
C ASP A 135 18.85 -11.08 8.08
N PRO A 136 19.80 -10.12 8.25
CA PRO A 136 21.23 -10.38 8.17
C PRO A 136 21.79 -11.05 9.44
N ASP A 137 20.99 -11.25 10.50
CA ASP A 137 21.45 -11.76 11.79
C ASP A 137 21.30 -13.29 11.94
N ASP A 138 21.04 -14.02 10.84
CA ASP A 138 20.95 -15.48 10.87
C ASP A 138 22.34 -16.16 10.82
N ASP A 139 23.19 -15.86 11.82
CA ASP A 139 24.42 -16.62 12.14
C ASP A 139 24.10 -18.01 12.75
N ILE A 140 22.92 -18.57 12.50
CA ILE A 140 22.55 -19.91 12.95
C ILE A 140 22.77 -20.90 11.81
N GLU A 141 24.01 -21.34 11.64
CA GLU A 141 24.36 -22.55 10.88
C GLU A 141 23.44 -23.72 11.29
N ASN A 142 22.53 -24.17 10.45
CA ASN A 142 21.65 -25.34 10.56
C ASN A 142 20.17 -25.16 10.87
N LEU A 143 19.56 -24.04 10.58
CA LEU A 143 18.09 -23.99 10.50
C LEU A 143 17.68 -23.86 9.03
N ASP A 144 16.72 -24.67 8.59
CA ASP A 144 16.07 -24.47 7.30
C ASP A 144 15.60 -23.04 7.22
N PRO A 145 15.88 -22.30 6.13
CA PRO A 145 15.49 -20.89 6.01
C PRO A 145 13.97 -20.77 6.19
N TRP A 146 13.59 -20.16 7.28
CA TRP A 146 12.18 -19.92 7.58
C TRP A 146 11.69 -18.75 6.75
N VAL A 147 11.00 -19.01 5.68
CA VAL A 147 10.37 -17.99 4.84
C VAL A 147 8.91 -17.83 5.28
N PRO A 148 8.53 -16.71 5.89
CA PRO A 148 7.15 -16.49 6.28
C PRO A 148 6.23 -16.49 5.08
N ASN A 149 5.11 -17.19 5.20
CA ASN A 149 4.08 -17.18 4.18
C ASN A 149 3.28 -15.87 4.32
N PHE A 150 3.50 -14.95 3.37
CA PHE A 150 2.90 -13.63 3.36
C PHE A 150 2.02 -13.43 2.13
N ASN A 151 0.87 -12.84 2.32
CA ASN A 151 0.08 -12.31 1.22
C ASN A 151 -0.67 -11.04 1.63
N PHE A 152 -0.96 -10.20 0.66
CA PHE A 152 -1.80 -9.02 0.87
C PHE A 152 -2.88 -8.89 -0.21
N PHE A 153 -3.90 -8.16 0.12
CA PHE A 153 -5.00 -7.82 -0.76
C PHE A 153 -5.38 -6.34 -0.60
N ASP A 154 -5.61 -5.65 -1.73
CA ASP A 154 -6.12 -4.29 -1.77
C ASP A 154 -7.37 -4.22 -2.64
N LEU A 155 -8.34 -3.46 -2.18
CA LEU A 155 -9.53 -3.11 -2.93
C LEU A 155 -9.74 -1.60 -2.90
N ASN A 156 -9.88 -1.00 -4.07
CA ASN A 156 -10.30 0.38 -4.23
C ASN A 156 -11.60 0.39 -5.05
N ALA A 157 -12.58 1.15 -4.61
CA ALA A 157 -13.80 1.37 -5.36
C ALA A 157 -14.21 2.84 -5.28
N LYS A 158 -14.76 3.36 -6.36
CA LYS A 158 -15.25 4.74 -6.42
C LYS A 158 -16.52 4.83 -7.26
N LEU A 159 -17.55 5.41 -6.68
CA LEU A 159 -18.76 5.83 -7.37
C LEU A 159 -18.68 7.32 -7.63
N SER A 160 -18.88 7.70 -8.87
CA SER A 160 -18.80 9.10 -9.32
C SER A 160 -20.11 9.51 -9.99
N TYR A 161 -20.61 10.70 -9.64
CA TYR A 161 -21.83 11.28 -10.19
C TYR A 161 -21.59 12.69 -10.70
N LYS A 162 -21.97 12.97 -11.95
CA LYS A 162 -21.92 14.29 -12.58
C LYS A 162 -23.33 14.85 -12.74
N PRO A 163 -23.86 15.59 -11.76
CA PRO A 163 -25.16 16.25 -11.91
C PRO A 163 -25.17 17.28 -13.04
N THR A 164 -24.09 18.06 -13.15
CA THR A 164 -23.86 19.07 -14.19
C THR A 164 -22.52 18.84 -14.87
N ARG A 165 -22.14 19.71 -15.83
CA ARG A 165 -20.81 19.63 -16.48
C ARG A 165 -19.67 20.01 -15.54
N ASP A 166 -19.93 20.85 -14.58
CA ASP A 166 -18.93 21.47 -13.71
C ASP A 166 -18.85 20.78 -12.34
N ASP A 167 -19.88 20.01 -11.96
CA ASP A 167 -19.95 19.35 -10.67
C ASP A 167 -19.59 17.85 -10.76
N LEU A 168 -18.82 17.39 -9.80
CA LEU A 168 -18.47 15.98 -9.62
C LEU A 168 -18.61 15.60 -8.14
N ILE A 169 -19.51 14.69 -7.86
CA ILE A 169 -19.69 14.09 -6.53
C ILE A 169 -19.08 12.68 -6.57
N THR A 170 -18.22 12.37 -5.61
CA THR A 170 -17.57 11.06 -5.53
C THR A 170 -17.74 10.44 -4.17
N PHE A 171 -17.95 9.13 -4.15
CA PHE A 171 -17.88 8.30 -2.97
C PHE A 171 -16.77 7.27 -3.17
N SER A 172 -15.74 7.32 -2.32
CA SER A 172 -14.55 6.48 -2.40
C SER A 172 -14.54 5.45 -1.27
N PHE A 173 -14.11 4.24 -1.58
CA PHE A 173 -13.89 3.14 -0.65
C PHE A 173 -12.49 2.57 -0.87
N TYR A 174 -11.80 2.30 0.23
CA TYR A 174 -10.52 1.62 0.26
C TYR A 174 -10.51 0.56 1.36
N SER A 175 -9.97 -0.61 1.04
CA SER A 175 -9.67 -1.67 2.01
C SER A 175 -8.36 -2.34 1.63
N GLY A 176 -7.52 -2.60 2.61
CA GLY A 176 -6.28 -3.36 2.47
C GLY A 176 -6.14 -4.33 3.64
N GLU A 177 -5.56 -5.49 3.37
CA GLU A 177 -5.35 -6.55 4.36
C GLU A 177 -4.00 -7.22 4.11
N ASP A 178 -3.26 -7.42 5.18
CA ASP A 178 -2.00 -8.17 5.22
C ASP A 178 -2.20 -9.46 6.01
N ASN A 179 -1.84 -10.57 5.43
CA ASN A 179 -1.83 -11.88 6.07
C ASN A 179 -0.40 -12.40 6.15
N LEU A 180 0.07 -12.59 7.37
CA LEU A 180 1.34 -13.23 7.67
C LEU A 180 1.05 -14.53 8.42
N VAL A 181 1.40 -15.67 7.83
CA VAL A 181 1.26 -16.98 8.45
C VAL A 181 2.62 -17.47 8.87
N GLU A 182 2.85 -17.49 10.18
CA GLU A 182 3.99 -18.18 10.77
C GLU A 182 3.66 -19.67 10.87
N THR A 183 4.25 -20.48 10.01
CA THR A 183 4.21 -21.93 10.18
C THR A 183 5.29 -22.34 11.16
N SER A 184 5.02 -22.17 12.45
CA SER A 184 5.89 -22.75 13.49
C SER A 184 5.66 -24.25 13.53
N ASP A 185 6.47 -25.01 12.83
CA ASP A 185 6.64 -26.41 13.12
C ASP A 185 7.37 -26.52 14.46
N THR A 186 6.57 -26.70 15.49
CA THR A 186 6.87 -27.15 16.85
C THR A 186 8.30 -26.93 17.38
N ARG A 187 8.78 -25.70 17.46
CA ARG A 187 9.81 -25.37 18.45
C ARG A 187 9.26 -24.33 19.40
N ARG A 188 8.84 -24.75 20.59
CA ARG A 188 8.58 -23.90 21.73
C ARG A 188 9.81 -23.01 21.96
N PHE A 189 9.76 -21.76 21.55
CA PHE A 189 10.55 -20.74 22.22
C PHE A 189 9.99 -20.62 23.63
N GLN A 190 10.65 -21.27 24.55
CA GLN A 190 10.44 -21.07 25.97
C GLN A 190 11.05 -19.71 26.28
N TYR A 191 10.22 -18.66 26.26
CA TYR A 191 10.65 -17.40 26.83
C TYR A 191 11.13 -17.65 28.24
N PRO A 192 12.35 -17.20 28.63
CA PRO A 192 12.74 -17.24 30.03
C PRO A 192 11.66 -16.49 30.81
N ASN A 193 11.10 -17.12 31.82
CA ASN A 193 10.16 -16.50 32.74
C ASN A 193 10.79 -15.20 33.29
N PHE A 194 10.27 -14.06 32.86
CA PHE A 194 10.47 -12.80 33.59
C PHE A 194 9.58 -12.84 34.84
N GLY A 195 10.11 -13.43 35.89
CA GLY A 195 9.41 -13.50 37.15
C GLY A 195 10.20 -14.28 38.17
N ASP A 196 11.32 -13.74 38.58
CA ASP A 196 11.95 -13.99 39.87
C ASP A 196 13.06 -12.95 40.07
N ILE A 197 12.65 -11.74 40.48
CA ILE A 197 13.41 -10.84 41.36
C ILE A 197 12.42 -10.25 42.34
#